data_76f67b01afdc7c28c502b1c49a65c9c4
#
_entry.id   76f67b01afdc7c28c502b1c49a65c9c4
#
_cell.length_a   1.000
_cell.length_b   1.000
_cell.length_c   1.000
_cell.angle_alpha   90.00
_cell.angle_beta   90.00
_cell.angle_gamma   90.00
#
_symmetry.space_group_name_H-M   'P 1'
#
loop_
_entity.id
_entity.type
_entity.pdbx_description
1 polymer ?
#
loop_
_entity_poly.entity_id
_entity_poly.type
_entity_poly.pdbx_seq_one_letter_code
_entity_poly.pdbx_strand_id
1 'polypeptide(L)'
;MSACSRPICDAETPVYIDYLAHMSLWQGAKLAGAPIHPFRHNDAEQLRDRVDEYGPGVIAVDSLYSTNGSRAPLVELCAVAADTGSVLVVDESHTLGIYGPDGAGLVVEENLADRVHFRTASLSKAFGGRAGFITTPDREFADYFKMESYPAIFSSTLQPHDIAGLAAALAVIRGADQRRSRLREVGVRLRNGLRHMGFDLEDSVGQIIPVLGGPEQRTMAVRDLLEEHNVFGSVFCAPATSQDRAIIRLSLHAALTDDDVDQILTACRTVRDTLGARPPAHLRRAS
;
A
#
# COMPACT_ATOMS: atom_id res chain seq x y z
N MET A 1 -2.41 1.47 -12.95
CA MET A 1 -1.17 2.12 -12.50
C MET A 1 -0.11 2.22 -13.61
N SER A 2 0.19 1.16 -14.39
CA SER A 2 1.11 1.28 -15.55
C SER A 2 0.72 2.35 -16.58
N ALA A 3 -0.55 2.75 -16.62
CA ALA A 3 -1.06 3.78 -17.53
C ALA A 3 -0.62 5.21 -17.19
N CYS A 4 -0.27 5.49 -15.91
CA CYS A 4 0.11 6.85 -15.49
C CYS A 4 1.59 7.15 -15.78
N SER A 5 2.49 6.14 -15.69
CA SER A 5 3.91 6.38 -15.76
C SER A 5 4.39 6.80 -17.16
N ARG A 6 3.86 6.20 -18.23
CA ARG A 6 4.30 6.52 -19.59
C ARG A 6 3.97 7.95 -20.05
N PRO A 7 2.80 8.55 -19.73
CA PRO A 7 2.52 9.96 -20.02
C PRO A 7 3.36 10.97 -19.22
N ILE A 8 3.90 10.60 -18.06
CA ILE A 8 4.62 11.53 -17.17
C ILE A 8 6.12 11.27 -17.08
N CYS A 9 6.63 10.18 -17.67
CA CYS A 9 8.06 9.88 -17.74
C CYS A 9 8.37 9.07 -19.01
N ASP A 10 9.62 9.15 -19.42
CA ASP A 10 10.21 8.48 -20.58
C ASP A 10 11.61 7.91 -20.24
N ALA A 11 12.38 7.55 -21.27
CA ALA A 11 13.71 6.96 -21.09
C ALA A 11 14.76 7.93 -20.51
N GLU A 12 14.48 9.24 -20.48
CA GLU A 12 15.39 10.25 -19.94
C GLU A 12 14.96 10.74 -18.54
N THR A 13 13.74 10.39 -18.11
CA THR A 13 13.17 10.84 -16.84
C THR A 13 13.54 9.90 -15.70
N PRO A 14 14.35 10.30 -14.69
CA PRO A 14 14.61 9.48 -13.52
C PRO A 14 13.33 9.16 -12.74
N VAL A 15 13.16 7.92 -12.29
CA VAL A 15 12.02 7.52 -11.45
C VAL A 15 12.55 6.99 -10.13
N TYR A 16 12.18 7.66 -9.04
CA TYR A 16 12.56 7.33 -7.67
C TYR A 16 11.43 6.53 -7.03
N ILE A 17 11.69 5.29 -6.68
CA ILE A 17 10.66 4.39 -6.15
C ILE A 17 11.07 3.89 -4.77
N ASP A 18 10.17 4.03 -3.78
CA ASP A 18 10.34 3.39 -2.48
C ASP A 18 10.48 1.87 -2.65
N TYR A 19 11.45 1.28 -1.94
CA TYR A 19 11.77 -0.14 -2.10
C TYR A 19 10.58 -1.06 -1.83
N LEU A 20 9.64 -0.69 -0.94
CA LEU A 20 8.42 -1.45 -0.65
C LEU A 20 7.21 -1.01 -1.47
N ALA A 21 7.35 -0.07 -2.39
CA ALA A 21 6.24 0.37 -3.24
C ALA A 21 5.67 -0.79 -4.06
N HIS A 22 4.36 -0.74 -4.29
CA HIS A 22 3.66 -1.80 -5.00
C HIS A 22 4.25 -2.03 -6.40
N MET A 23 4.37 -3.30 -6.80
CA MET A 23 5.00 -3.72 -8.06
C MET A 23 4.42 -3.04 -9.30
N SER A 24 3.19 -2.53 -9.26
CA SER A 24 2.60 -1.79 -10.38
C SER A 24 3.30 -0.47 -10.67
N LEU A 25 3.86 0.21 -9.65
CA LEU A 25 4.67 1.42 -9.83
C LEU A 25 5.99 1.08 -10.52
N TRP A 26 6.66 0.02 -10.08
CA TRP A 26 7.86 -0.51 -10.72
C TRP A 26 7.63 -0.92 -12.18
N GLN A 27 6.53 -1.62 -12.45
CA GLN A 27 6.20 -2.03 -13.81
C GLN A 27 5.83 -0.83 -14.68
N GLY A 28 5.18 0.17 -14.11
CA GLY A 28 4.89 1.42 -14.81
C GLY A 28 6.14 2.12 -15.29
N ALA A 29 7.14 2.31 -14.41
CA ALA A 29 8.41 2.92 -14.76
C ALA A 29 9.18 2.09 -15.81
N LYS A 30 9.23 0.76 -15.65
CA LYS A 30 9.85 -0.15 -16.64
C LYS A 30 9.20 -0.05 -18.02
N LEU A 31 7.87 0.01 -18.09
CA LEU A 31 7.14 0.12 -19.36
C LEU A 31 7.38 1.47 -20.05
N ALA A 32 7.64 2.53 -19.29
CA ALA A 32 8.04 3.82 -19.83
C ALA A 32 9.49 3.84 -20.34
N GLY A 33 10.29 2.81 -20.00
CA GLY A 33 11.73 2.78 -20.30
C GLY A 33 12.56 3.67 -19.37
N ALA A 34 11.97 4.20 -18.31
CA ALA A 34 12.58 5.16 -17.40
C ALA A 34 13.72 4.54 -16.57
N PRO A 35 14.82 5.25 -16.31
CA PRO A 35 15.83 4.84 -15.35
C PRO A 35 15.24 4.83 -13.94
N ILE A 36 15.36 3.70 -13.25
CA ILE A 36 14.76 3.51 -11.91
C ILE A 36 15.86 3.60 -10.86
N HIS A 37 15.68 4.51 -9.92
CA HIS A 37 16.55 4.74 -8.77
C HIS A 37 15.81 4.43 -7.48
N PRO A 38 15.93 3.22 -6.94
CA PRO A 38 15.26 2.88 -5.68
C PRO A 38 15.84 3.64 -4.50
N PHE A 39 15.00 3.95 -3.51
CA PHE A 39 15.45 4.45 -2.22
C PHE A 39 14.89 3.58 -1.09
N ARG A 40 15.58 3.60 0.05
CA ARG A 40 15.19 2.82 1.24
C ARG A 40 13.80 3.22 1.69
N HIS A 41 13.07 2.21 2.18
CA HIS A 41 11.71 2.39 2.64
C HIS A 41 11.55 3.56 3.62
N ASN A 42 10.66 4.51 3.28
CA ASN A 42 10.34 5.70 4.06
C ASN A 42 11.53 6.65 4.35
N ASP A 43 12.62 6.55 3.61
CA ASP A 43 13.84 7.34 3.79
C ASP A 43 13.85 8.56 2.84
N ALA A 44 13.25 9.67 3.31
CA ALA A 44 13.18 10.91 2.54
C ALA A 44 14.56 11.61 2.37
N GLU A 45 15.52 11.34 3.29
CA GLU A 45 16.88 11.85 3.18
C GLU A 45 17.62 11.16 2.02
N GLN A 46 17.59 9.81 1.99
CA GLN A 46 18.17 9.09 0.86
C GLN A 46 17.46 9.41 -0.46
N LEU A 47 16.14 9.64 -0.45
CA LEU A 47 15.45 10.12 -1.64
C LEU A 47 16.05 11.43 -2.14
N ARG A 48 16.29 12.40 -1.24
CA ARG A 48 16.91 13.70 -1.61
C ARG A 48 18.30 13.47 -2.20
N ASP A 49 19.14 12.65 -1.57
CA ASP A 49 20.47 12.32 -2.09
C ASP A 49 20.40 11.74 -3.52
N ARG A 50 19.40 10.87 -3.79
CA ARG A 50 19.20 10.31 -5.13
C ARG A 50 18.76 11.36 -6.15
N VAL A 51 17.87 12.29 -5.77
CA VAL A 51 17.47 13.36 -6.68
C VAL A 51 18.62 14.33 -6.94
N ASP A 52 19.44 14.62 -5.94
CA ASP A 52 20.62 15.47 -6.10
C ASP A 52 21.67 14.81 -7.03
N GLU A 53 21.76 13.47 -7.01
CA GLU A 53 22.70 12.71 -7.85
C GLU A 53 22.23 12.59 -9.31
N TYR A 54 20.93 12.32 -9.54
CA TYR A 54 20.39 11.99 -10.87
C TYR A 54 19.47 13.05 -11.49
N GLY A 55 19.19 14.12 -10.75
CA GLY A 55 18.34 15.23 -11.20
C GLY A 55 16.86 15.07 -10.87
N PRO A 56 16.04 16.12 -11.12
CA PRO A 56 14.61 16.06 -10.90
C PRO A 56 13.93 15.01 -11.77
N GLY A 57 12.90 14.36 -11.24
CA GLY A 57 12.21 13.26 -11.92
C GLY A 57 10.86 12.93 -11.31
N VAL A 58 10.46 11.67 -11.34
CA VAL A 58 9.19 11.20 -10.78
C VAL A 58 9.44 10.41 -9.49
N ILE A 59 8.85 10.85 -8.38
CA ILE A 59 8.84 10.15 -7.11
C ILE A 59 7.56 9.33 -7.02
N ALA A 60 7.67 8.02 -6.81
CA ALA A 60 6.52 7.10 -6.78
C ALA A 60 6.49 6.29 -5.49
N VAL A 61 5.42 6.44 -4.71
CA VAL A 61 5.25 5.82 -3.38
C VAL A 61 3.82 5.33 -3.17
N ASP A 62 3.64 4.36 -2.25
CA ASP A 62 2.32 4.05 -1.69
C ASP A 62 2.09 4.93 -0.46
N SER A 63 0.90 5.44 -0.26
CA SER A 63 0.53 6.17 0.98
C SER A 63 0.48 5.27 2.20
N LEU A 64 0.03 4.01 2.01
CA LEU A 64 0.10 2.91 2.97
C LEU A 64 0.58 1.67 2.22
N TYR A 65 1.69 1.10 2.66
CA TYR A 65 2.33 0.00 1.97
C TYR A 65 1.58 -1.32 2.14
N SER A 66 1.39 -2.02 1.04
CA SER A 66 0.54 -3.21 0.98
C SER A 66 1.10 -4.43 1.70
N THR A 67 2.41 -4.50 1.93
CA THR A 67 3.08 -5.63 2.57
C THR A 67 3.10 -5.50 4.08
N ASN A 68 3.63 -4.39 4.60
CA ASN A 68 3.89 -4.21 6.02
C ASN A 68 2.90 -3.25 6.73
N GLY A 69 2.03 -2.53 5.99
CA GLY A 69 1.05 -1.62 6.57
C GLY A 69 1.63 -0.34 7.19
N SER A 70 2.87 0.02 6.87
CA SER A 70 3.48 1.30 7.24
C SER A 70 2.90 2.45 6.42
N ARG A 71 2.92 3.66 6.97
CA ARG A 71 2.56 4.90 6.25
C ARG A 71 3.80 5.53 5.64
N ALA A 72 3.65 6.11 4.46
CA ALA A 72 4.69 6.97 3.89
C ALA A 72 4.80 8.29 4.65
N PRO A 73 5.99 8.87 4.79
CA PRO A 73 6.20 10.21 5.36
C PRO A 73 5.85 11.27 4.30
N LEU A 74 4.53 11.42 4.01
CA LEU A 74 4.06 12.22 2.87
C LEU A 74 4.46 13.69 2.96
N VAL A 75 4.54 14.25 4.18
CA VAL A 75 4.95 15.66 4.39
C VAL A 75 6.38 15.88 3.91
N GLU A 76 7.29 14.99 4.30
CA GLU A 76 8.71 15.02 3.94
C GLU A 76 8.90 14.75 2.44
N LEU A 77 8.17 13.79 1.88
CA LEU A 77 8.21 13.49 0.44
C LEU A 77 7.69 14.65 -0.41
N CYS A 78 6.64 15.34 0.04
CA CYS A 78 6.15 16.56 -0.59
C CYS A 78 7.18 17.70 -0.51
N ALA A 79 7.96 17.79 0.59
CA ALA A 79 9.03 18.78 0.71
C ALA A 79 10.15 18.48 -0.29
N VAL A 80 10.60 17.22 -0.38
CA VAL A 80 11.62 16.83 -1.37
C VAL A 80 11.15 17.14 -2.80
N ALA A 81 9.90 16.76 -3.14
CA ALA A 81 9.35 17.01 -4.48
C ALA A 81 9.33 18.51 -4.82
N ALA A 82 8.87 19.34 -3.88
CA ALA A 82 8.79 20.79 -4.09
C ALA A 82 10.19 21.45 -4.22
N ASP A 83 11.13 21.08 -3.34
CA ASP A 83 12.48 21.66 -3.31
C ASP A 83 13.28 21.29 -4.56
N THR A 84 13.04 20.11 -5.13
CA THR A 84 13.81 19.59 -6.27
C THR A 84 13.12 19.76 -7.62
N GLY A 85 11.87 20.24 -7.63
CA GLY A 85 11.07 20.31 -8.85
C GLY A 85 10.65 18.94 -9.41
N SER A 86 10.64 17.90 -8.56
CA SER A 86 10.24 16.55 -8.94
C SER A 86 8.72 16.37 -8.88
N VAL A 87 8.19 15.47 -9.70
CA VAL A 87 6.76 15.11 -9.73
C VAL A 87 6.49 14.03 -8.69
N LEU A 88 5.55 14.25 -7.76
CA LEU A 88 5.16 13.26 -6.76
C LEU A 88 3.90 12.52 -7.17
N VAL A 89 3.99 11.20 -7.25
CA VAL A 89 2.90 10.25 -7.48
C VAL A 89 2.67 9.44 -6.22
N VAL A 90 1.46 9.50 -5.67
CA VAL A 90 1.08 8.76 -4.46
C VAL A 90 -0.02 7.76 -4.78
N ASP A 91 0.23 6.48 -4.54
CA ASP A 91 -0.78 5.44 -4.65
C ASP A 91 -1.58 5.32 -3.35
N GLU A 92 -2.87 5.54 -3.44
CA GLU A 92 -3.81 5.47 -2.33
C GLU A 92 -4.71 4.23 -2.35
N SER A 93 -4.28 3.16 -3.01
CA SER A 93 -5.06 1.92 -3.11
C SER A 93 -5.46 1.32 -1.77
N HIS A 94 -4.68 1.55 -0.72
CA HIS A 94 -4.95 1.06 0.64
C HIS A 94 -5.45 2.14 1.61
N THR A 95 -5.60 3.37 1.17
CA THR A 95 -6.06 4.48 2.03
C THR A 95 -7.36 5.10 1.56
N LEU A 96 -7.64 5.09 0.27
CA LEU A 96 -8.90 5.55 -0.29
C LEU A 96 -10.08 4.70 0.23
N GLY A 97 -11.11 5.37 0.74
CA GLY A 97 -12.26 4.76 1.41
C GLY A 97 -12.07 4.50 2.91
N ILE A 98 -10.84 4.60 3.43
CA ILE A 98 -10.47 4.22 4.81
C ILE A 98 -9.99 5.43 5.62
N TYR A 99 -9.16 6.28 5.05
CA TYR A 99 -8.55 7.44 5.70
C TYR A 99 -9.17 8.75 5.18
N GLY A 100 -9.02 9.79 5.98
CA GLY A 100 -9.50 11.15 5.68
C GLY A 100 -11.01 11.34 5.79
N PRO A 101 -11.47 12.59 5.69
CA PRO A 101 -12.89 12.90 5.69
C PRO A 101 -13.58 12.17 4.53
N ASP A 102 -14.74 11.59 4.81
CA ASP A 102 -15.54 10.82 3.84
C ASP A 102 -14.78 9.67 3.14
N GLY A 103 -13.62 9.26 3.68
CA GLY A 103 -12.75 8.27 3.07
C GLY A 103 -11.93 8.80 1.88
N ALA A 104 -11.63 10.09 1.84
CA ALA A 104 -10.92 10.73 0.73
C ALA A 104 -9.46 10.35 0.58
N GLY A 105 -8.92 9.54 1.50
CA GLY A 105 -7.55 9.06 1.47
C GLY A 105 -6.59 9.82 2.39
N LEU A 106 -5.38 9.31 2.50
CA LEU A 106 -4.37 9.82 3.42
C LEU A 106 -3.82 11.19 3.00
N VAL A 107 -3.65 11.40 1.70
CA VAL A 107 -3.20 12.69 1.15
C VAL A 107 -4.15 13.82 1.57
N VAL A 108 -5.45 13.56 1.60
CA VAL A 108 -6.46 14.55 2.07
C VAL A 108 -6.45 14.65 3.59
N GLU A 109 -6.29 13.54 4.32
CA GLU A 109 -6.20 13.53 5.79
C GLU A 109 -5.05 14.43 6.28
N GLU A 110 -3.92 14.42 5.57
CA GLU A 110 -2.73 15.21 5.89
C GLU A 110 -2.74 16.63 5.27
N ASN A 111 -3.82 17.04 4.60
CA ASN A 111 -3.95 18.33 3.92
C ASN A 111 -2.87 18.56 2.84
N LEU A 112 -2.50 17.52 2.09
CA LEU A 112 -1.45 17.55 1.08
C LEU A 112 -1.99 17.50 -0.36
N ALA A 113 -3.31 17.63 -0.56
CA ALA A 113 -3.93 17.49 -1.88
C ALA A 113 -3.35 18.42 -2.95
N ASP A 114 -2.97 19.64 -2.57
CA ASP A 114 -2.38 20.65 -3.48
C ASP A 114 -0.86 20.47 -3.66
N ARG A 115 -0.23 19.55 -2.93
CA ARG A 115 1.21 19.27 -2.96
C ARG A 115 1.56 17.96 -3.65
N VAL A 116 0.58 17.10 -3.88
CA VAL A 116 0.72 15.82 -4.59
C VAL A 116 0.26 16.01 -6.03
N HIS A 117 1.17 15.76 -6.99
CA HIS A 117 0.91 15.99 -8.41
C HIS A 117 -0.09 14.98 -8.99
N PHE A 118 0.09 13.71 -8.62
CA PHE A 118 -0.79 12.63 -9.06
C PHE A 118 -1.14 11.70 -7.90
N ARG A 119 -2.43 11.40 -7.77
CA ARG A 119 -2.91 10.37 -6.87
C ARG A 119 -3.48 9.25 -7.70
N THR A 120 -3.08 8.02 -7.41
CA THR A 120 -3.61 6.81 -8.06
C THR A 120 -4.27 5.91 -7.03
N ALA A 121 -5.25 5.11 -7.43
CA ALA A 121 -5.75 4.04 -6.60
C ALA A 121 -6.39 2.94 -7.42
N SER A 122 -6.23 1.70 -6.96
CA SER A 122 -7.05 0.58 -7.37
C SER A 122 -8.38 0.61 -6.62
N LEU A 123 -9.49 0.60 -7.32
CA LEU A 123 -10.82 0.55 -6.73
C LEU A 123 -11.26 -0.89 -6.37
N SER A 124 -10.38 -1.87 -6.48
CA SER A 124 -10.66 -3.26 -6.09
C SER A 124 -10.59 -3.51 -4.58
N LYS A 125 -10.18 -2.51 -3.78
CA LYS A 125 -10.08 -2.61 -2.32
C LYS A 125 -11.39 -2.15 -1.66
N ALA A 126 -11.42 -0.97 -1.04
CA ALA A 126 -12.60 -0.47 -0.33
C ALA A 126 -13.84 -0.29 -1.21
N PHE A 127 -13.66 -0.01 -2.49
CA PHE A 127 -14.78 0.15 -3.44
C PHE A 127 -15.32 -1.18 -3.99
N GLY A 128 -14.55 -2.27 -3.91
CA GLY A 128 -14.95 -3.59 -4.40
C GLY A 128 -15.18 -3.68 -5.92
N GLY A 129 -14.66 -2.73 -6.72
CA GLY A 129 -14.87 -2.65 -8.15
C GLY A 129 -13.58 -2.84 -8.97
N ARG A 130 -13.69 -3.40 -10.16
CA ARG A 130 -12.55 -3.67 -11.05
C ARG A 130 -12.18 -2.45 -11.89
N ALA A 131 -11.76 -1.39 -11.22
CA ALA A 131 -11.34 -0.15 -11.86
C ALA A 131 -10.13 0.45 -11.14
N GLY A 132 -9.54 1.47 -11.73
CA GLY A 132 -8.57 2.35 -11.11
C GLY A 132 -8.94 3.79 -11.42
N PHE A 133 -8.37 4.72 -10.66
CA PHE A 133 -8.49 6.12 -10.99
C PHE A 133 -7.13 6.82 -10.85
N ILE A 134 -7.03 7.93 -11.55
CA ILE A 134 -5.93 8.88 -11.45
C ILE A 134 -6.56 10.24 -11.24
N THR A 135 -6.04 11.02 -10.31
CA THR A 135 -6.44 12.41 -10.13
C THR A 135 -5.21 13.31 -10.04
N THR A 136 -5.34 14.53 -10.54
CA THR A 136 -4.31 15.56 -10.57
C THR A 136 -4.99 16.94 -10.52
N PRO A 137 -4.35 17.98 -9.94
CA PRO A 137 -4.82 19.35 -10.07
C PRO A 137 -4.66 19.91 -11.50
N ASP A 138 -3.83 19.30 -12.35
CA ASP A 138 -3.65 19.67 -13.73
C ASP A 138 -4.86 19.25 -14.59
N ARG A 139 -5.64 20.24 -15.05
CA ARG A 139 -6.85 20.00 -15.84
C ARG A 139 -6.56 19.53 -17.27
N GLU A 140 -5.43 19.93 -17.84
CA GLU A 140 -5.06 19.57 -19.22
C GLU A 140 -4.54 18.13 -19.30
N PHE A 141 -4.07 17.59 -18.16
CA PHE A 141 -3.57 16.22 -18.10
C PHE A 141 -4.60 15.17 -18.53
N ALA A 142 -5.89 15.37 -18.24
CA ALA A 142 -6.91 14.41 -18.61
C ALA A 142 -7.04 14.22 -20.12
N ASP A 143 -6.88 15.28 -20.88
CA ASP A 143 -6.92 15.21 -22.35
C ASP A 143 -5.59 14.68 -22.90
N TYR A 144 -4.46 15.16 -22.35
CA TYR A 144 -3.14 14.57 -22.65
C TYR A 144 -3.13 13.05 -22.40
N PHE A 145 -3.61 12.60 -21.23
CA PHE A 145 -3.66 11.19 -20.87
C PHE A 145 -4.48 10.34 -21.88
N LYS A 146 -5.61 10.85 -22.36
CA LYS A 146 -6.43 10.17 -23.36
C LYS A 146 -5.71 10.01 -24.69
N MET A 147 -4.83 10.93 -25.05
CA MET A 147 -4.13 10.93 -26.34
C MET A 147 -2.81 10.15 -26.30
N GLU A 148 -2.16 10.05 -25.14
CA GLU A 148 -0.81 9.51 -25.00
C GLU A 148 -0.75 8.18 -24.22
N SER A 149 -1.77 7.86 -23.42
CA SER A 149 -1.78 6.62 -22.65
C SER A 149 -2.27 5.44 -23.49
N TYR A 150 -1.37 4.58 -23.91
CA TYR A 150 -1.71 3.38 -24.68
C TYR A 150 -2.76 2.48 -23.98
N PRO A 151 -2.68 2.23 -22.67
CA PRO A 151 -3.74 1.51 -21.98
C PRO A 151 -5.10 2.21 -22.02
N ALA A 152 -5.14 3.56 -22.01
CA ALA A 152 -6.41 4.28 -22.14
C ALA A 152 -6.96 4.24 -23.58
N ILE A 153 -6.08 4.30 -24.59
CA ILE A 153 -6.46 4.32 -26.01
C ILE A 153 -6.90 2.94 -26.50
N PHE A 154 -6.13 1.88 -26.14
CA PHE A 154 -6.26 0.55 -26.70
C PHE A 154 -6.91 -0.47 -25.75
N SER A 155 -7.62 -0.02 -24.71
CA SER A 155 -8.43 -0.89 -23.87
C SER A 155 -9.91 -0.52 -23.91
N SER A 156 -10.77 -1.48 -23.59
CA SER A 156 -12.20 -1.23 -23.46
C SER A 156 -12.52 -0.37 -22.25
N THR A 157 -13.46 0.55 -22.41
CA THR A 157 -13.97 1.37 -21.30
C THR A 157 -14.72 0.53 -20.26
N LEU A 158 -14.90 1.09 -19.06
CA LEU A 158 -15.74 0.47 -18.04
C LEU A 158 -17.18 0.32 -18.53
N GLN A 159 -17.80 -0.79 -18.20
CA GLN A 159 -19.20 -1.02 -18.52
C GLN A 159 -20.13 -0.13 -17.66
N PRO A 160 -21.33 0.25 -18.13
CA PRO A 160 -22.26 1.08 -17.35
C PRO A 160 -22.60 0.50 -15.97
N HIS A 161 -22.68 -0.82 -15.82
CA HIS A 161 -22.95 -1.47 -14.54
C HIS A 161 -21.76 -1.38 -13.58
N ASP A 162 -20.51 -1.40 -14.07
CA ASP A 162 -19.32 -1.17 -13.24
C ASP A 162 -19.34 0.26 -12.67
N ILE A 163 -19.64 1.23 -13.52
CA ILE A 163 -19.74 2.65 -13.12
C ILE A 163 -20.87 2.84 -12.09
N ALA A 164 -22.03 2.25 -12.31
CA ALA A 164 -23.15 2.31 -11.38
C ALA A 164 -22.79 1.66 -10.03
N GLY A 165 -22.11 0.51 -10.05
CA GLY A 165 -21.61 -0.16 -8.84
C GLY A 165 -20.62 0.69 -8.06
N LEU A 166 -19.65 1.31 -8.75
CA LEU A 166 -18.67 2.21 -8.15
C LEU A 166 -19.33 3.48 -7.56
N ALA A 167 -20.33 4.05 -8.24
CA ALA A 167 -21.09 5.19 -7.73
C ALA A 167 -21.86 4.84 -6.44
N ALA A 168 -22.49 3.66 -6.40
CA ALA A 168 -23.16 3.16 -5.20
C ALA A 168 -22.16 2.90 -4.06
N ALA A 169 -21.01 2.30 -4.36
CA ALA A 169 -19.95 2.10 -3.37
C ALA A 169 -19.41 3.43 -2.82
N LEU A 170 -19.23 4.45 -3.65
CA LEU A 170 -18.81 5.78 -3.23
C LEU A 170 -19.83 6.40 -2.26
N ALA A 171 -21.14 6.28 -2.54
CA ALA A 171 -22.18 6.77 -1.66
C ALA A 171 -22.14 6.09 -0.27
N VAL A 172 -21.91 4.77 -0.24
CA VAL A 172 -21.74 4.00 1.01
C VAL A 172 -20.48 4.44 1.76
N ILE A 173 -19.36 4.61 1.06
CA ILE A 173 -18.07 4.98 1.65
C ILE A 173 -18.14 6.36 2.31
N ARG A 174 -18.78 7.34 1.66
CA ARG A 174 -18.95 8.68 2.23
C ARG A 174 -19.66 8.67 3.58
N GLY A 175 -20.68 7.83 3.74
CA GLY A 175 -21.41 7.67 5.01
C GLY A 175 -20.84 6.65 5.98
N ALA A 176 -19.62 6.12 5.75
CA ALA A 176 -19.09 4.96 6.48
C ALA A 176 -18.21 5.30 7.70
N ASP A 177 -18.39 6.44 8.38
CA ASP A 177 -17.56 6.84 9.53
C ASP A 177 -17.54 5.80 10.65
N GLN A 178 -18.69 5.21 10.96
CA GLN A 178 -18.76 4.15 11.97
C GLN A 178 -17.93 2.91 11.57
N ARG A 179 -17.92 2.53 10.29
CA ARG A 179 -17.11 1.43 9.79
C ARG A 179 -15.61 1.76 9.86
N ARG A 180 -15.22 3.00 9.55
CA ARG A 180 -13.84 3.48 9.69
C ARG A 180 -13.39 3.48 11.15
N SER A 181 -14.24 3.93 12.07
CA SER A 181 -13.98 3.86 13.52
C SER A 181 -13.80 2.41 13.96
N ARG A 182 -14.74 1.53 13.60
CA ARG A 182 -14.63 0.10 13.92
C ARG A 182 -13.35 -0.54 13.40
N LEU A 183 -12.97 -0.24 12.17
CA LEU A 183 -11.73 -0.75 11.57
C LEU A 183 -10.49 -0.31 12.36
N ARG A 184 -10.46 0.95 12.82
CA ARG A 184 -9.37 1.46 13.67
C ARG A 184 -9.32 0.73 15.01
N GLU A 185 -10.47 0.55 15.68
CA GLU A 185 -10.58 -0.18 16.95
C GLU A 185 -10.06 -1.61 16.83
N VAL A 186 -10.55 -2.36 15.83
CA VAL A 186 -10.09 -3.72 15.54
C VAL A 186 -8.59 -3.75 15.29
N GLY A 187 -8.06 -2.83 14.48
CA GLY A 187 -6.65 -2.75 14.17
C GLY A 187 -5.79 -2.47 15.42
N VAL A 188 -6.22 -1.56 16.28
CA VAL A 188 -5.52 -1.26 17.55
C VAL A 188 -5.54 -2.46 18.48
N ARG A 189 -6.70 -3.11 18.66
CA ARG A 189 -6.85 -4.27 19.54
C ARG A 189 -5.96 -5.43 19.10
N LEU A 190 -5.98 -5.78 17.80
CA LEU A 190 -5.16 -6.85 17.25
C LEU A 190 -3.67 -6.54 17.36
N ARG A 191 -3.21 -5.34 16.95
CA ARG A 191 -1.79 -4.99 17.07
C ARG A 191 -1.30 -5.04 18.52
N ASN A 192 -2.08 -4.51 19.45
CA ASN A 192 -1.72 -4.56 20.86
C ASN A 192 -1.62 -5.99 21.38
N GLY A 193 -2.61 -6.84 21.07
CA GLY A 193 -2.59 -8.25 21.44
C GLY A 193 -1.39 -9.01 20.85
N LEU A 194 -1.08 -8.80 19.58
CA LEU A 194 0.05 -9.43 18.90
C LEU A 194 1.40 -8.94 19.46
N ARG A 195 1.55 -7.63 19.69
CA ARG A 195 2.77 -7.08 20.32
C ARG A 195 3.00 -7.62 21.73
N HIS A 196 1.95 -7.74 22.55
CA HIS A 196 2.04 -8.36 23.88
C HIS A 196 2.45 -9.84 23.81
N MET A 197 2.10 -10.55 22.76
CA MET A 197 2.58 -11.90 22.50
C MET A 197 4.00 -11.97 21.93
N GLY A 198 4.64 -10.83 21.67
CA GLY A 198 6.01 -10.73 21.17
C GLY A 198 6.15 -10.83 19.65
N PHE A 199 5.05 -10.77 18.88
CA PHE A 199 5.14 -10.69 17.43
C PHE A 199 5.77 -9.36 16.98
N ASP A 200 6.60 -9.45 15.95
CA ASP A 200 7.11 -8.31 15.23
C ASP A 200 6.12 -7.93 14.12
N LEU A 201 5.60 -6.71 14.19
CA LEU A 201 4.62 -6.19 13.23
C LEU A 201 5.21 -5.06 12.39
N GLU A 202 6.51 -4.90 12.43
CA GLU A 202 7.19 -3.77 11.79
C GLU A 202 6.50 -2.43 12.17
N ASP A 203 6.41 -1.49 11.21
CA ASP A 203 5.80 -0.18 11.41
C ASP A 203 4.30 -0.14 11.04
N SER A 204 3.62 -1.28 11.12
CA SER A 204 2.19 -1.37 10.81
C SER A 204 1.35 -0.46 11.70
N VAL A 205 0.53 0.37 11.08
CA VAL A 205 -0.35 1.33 11.77
C VAL A 205 -1.83 1.21 11.41
N GLY A 206 -2.13 0.63 10.24
CA GLY A 206 -3.48 0.62 9.68
C GLY A 206 -4.19 -0.74 9.75
N GLN A 207 -4.98 -1.02 8.75
CA GLN A 207 -5.75 -2.25 8.58
C GLN A 207 -4.91 -3.42 8.04
N ILE A 208 -3.65 -3.21 7.73
CA ILE A 208 -2.72 -4.24 7.25
C ILE A 208 -1.77 -4.57 8.40
N ILE A 209 -1.77 -5.83 8.82
CA ILE A 209 -0.89 -6.32 9.90
C ILE A 209 -0.03 -7.44 9.34
N PRO A 210 1.29 -7.25 9.22
CA PRO A 210 2.22 -8.31 8.88
C PRO A 210 2.52 -9.14 10.13
N VAL A 211 2.41 -10.43 10.03
CA VAL A 211 2.94 -11.38 11.00
C VAL A 211 4.20 -11.98 10.39
N LEU A 212 5.36 -11.58 10.89
CA LEU A 212 6.64 -12.03 10.35
C LEU A 212 6.82 -13.53 10.59
N GLY A 213 6.78 -14.30 9.52
CA GLY A 213 7.02 -15.73 9.52
C GLY A 213 8.52 -16.08 9.49
N GLY A 214 9.32 -15.32 8.76
CA GLY A 214 10.74 -15.59 8.52
C GLY A 214 10.97 -16.40 7.25
N PRO A 215 11.69 -17.55 7.31
CA PRO A 215 11.84 -18.41 6.15
C PRO A 215 10.50 -18.93 5.64
N GLU A 216 10.40 -19.16 4.33
CA GLU A 216 9.16 -19.58 3.68
C GLU A 216 8.55 -20.82 4.32
N GLN A 217 9.37 -21.85 4.59
CA GLN A 217 8.90 -23.09 5.21
C GLN A 217 8.22 -22.85 6.57
N ARG A 218 8.80 -21.98 7.41
CA ARG A 218 8.20 -21.63 8.70
C ARG A 218 6.93 -20.80 8.51
N THR A 219 6.93 -19.89 7.54
CA THR A 219 5.77 -19.05 7.22
C THR A 219 4.59 -19.91 6.75
N MET A 220 4.85 -20.97 5.97
CA MET A 220 3.82 -21.94 5.59
C MET A 220 3.28 -22.69 6.82
N ALA A 221 4.12 -23.10 7.77
CA ALA A 221 3.66 -23.71 9.00
C ALA A 221 2.83 -22.73 9.88
N VAL A 222 3.19 -21.45 9.90
CA VAL A 222 2.37 -20.40 10.56
C VAL A 222 1.00 -20.30 9.88
N ARG A 223 0.95 -20.28 8.54
CA ARG A 223 -0.31 -20.28 7.79
C ARG A 223 -1.18 -21.47 8.17
N ASP A 224 -0.63 -22.68 8.13
CA ASP A 224 -1.37 -23.90 8.39
C ASP A 224 -2.01 -23.87 9.80
N LEU A 225 -1.26 -23.46 10.82
CA LEU A 225 -1.79 -23.30 12.18
C LEU A 225 -2.88 -22.22 12.27
N LEU A 226 -2.77 -21.11 11.53
CA LEU A 226 -3.82 -20.09 11.49
C LEU A 226 -5.09 -20.63 10.82
N GLU A 227 -4.94 -21.34 9.71
CA GLU A 227 -6.06 -21.93 8.95
C GLU A 227 -6.78 -23.03 9.73
N GLU A 228 -6.08 -23.85 10.54
CA GLU A 228 -6.68 -24.81 11.49
C GLU A 228 -7.62 -24.12 12.50
N HIS A 229 -7.39 -22.83 12.76
CA HIS A 229 -8.23 -22.01 13.62
C HIS A 229 -9.19 -21.09 12.84
N ASN A 230 -9.43 -21.38 11.55
CA ASN A 230 -10.26 -20.58 10.63
C ASN A 230 -9.79 -19.10 10.50
N VAL A 231 -8.50 -18.84 10.58
CA VAL A 231 -7.90 -17.54 10.36
C VAL A 231 -7.10 -17.58 9.06
N PHE A 232 -7.57 -16.83 8.06
CA PHE A 232 -6.98 -16.83 6.71
C PHE A 232 -6.23 -15.51 6.47
N GLY A 233 -4.93 -15.61 6.24
CA GLY A 233 -4.06 -14.51 5.87
C GLY A 233 -3.41 -14.72 4.50
N SER A 234 -2.94 -13.65 3.88
CA SER A 234 -2.20 -13.76 2.62
C SER A 234 -0.73 -14.03 2.90
N VAL A 235 -0.18 -15.08 2.29
CA VAL A 235 1.25 -15.39 2.37
C VAL A 235 2.02 -14.54 1.36
N PHE A 236 3.07 -13.88 1.81
CA PHE A 236 4.02 -13.15 0.97
C PHE A 236 5.42 -13.73 1.19
N CYS A 237 5.98 -14.29 0.13
CA CYS A 237 7.33 -14.83 0.06
C CYS A 237 8.14 -14.08 -1.01
N ALA A 238 9.41 -14.37 -1.14
CA ALA A 238 10.23 -13.84 -2.24
C ALA A 238 9.59 -14.15 -3.61
N PRO A 239 9.58 -13.24 -4.57
CA PRO A 239 10.24 -11.92 -4.56
C PRO A 239 9.39 -10.77 -3.98
N ALA A 240 8.19 -11.03 -3.45
CA ALA A 240 7.32 -9.99 -2.87
C ALA A 240 7.83 -9.51 -1.49
N THR A 241 8.66 -10.30 -0.82
CA THR A 241 9.42 -9.95 0.38
C THR A 241 10.89 -10.33 0.18
N SER A 242 11.78 -9.81 1.01
CA SER A 242 13.17 -10.28 1.03
C SER A 242 13.25 -11.75 1.44
N GLN A 243 14.33 -12.43 1.03
CA GLN A 243 14.58 -13.80 1.45
C GLN A 243 14.60 -13.89 2.98
N ASP A 244 14.02 -14.96 3.54
CA ASP A 244 13.88 -15.19 4.98
C ASP A 244 13.03 -14.14 5.76
N ARG A 245 12.30 -13.28 5.06
CA ARG A 245 11.37 -12.31 5.63
C ARG A 245 9.94 -12.49 5.12
N ALA A 246 9.55 -13.72 4.83
CA ALA A 246 8.18 -14.03 4.45
C ALA A 246 7.21 -13.70 5.59
N ILE A 247 6.03 -13.23 5.24
CA ILE A 247 5.00 -12.78 6.16
C ILE A 247 3.66 -13.44 5.88
N ILE A 248 2.84 -13.54 6.92
CA ILE A 248 1.39 -13.68 6.77
C ILE A 248 0.77 -12.30 6.95
N ARG A 249 0.17 -11.77 5.92
CA ARG A 249 -0.55 -10.49 5.98
C ARG A 249 -2.00 -10.70 6.39
N LEU A 250 -2.37 -10.13 7.53
CA LEU A 250 -3.76 -10.00 7.94
C LEU A 250 -4.31 -8.67 7.39
N SER A 251 -5.34 -8.76 6.54
CA SER A 251 -6.04 -7.60 5.98
C SER A 251 -7.38 -7.47 6.69
N LEU A 252 -7.49 -6.46 7.56
CA LEU A 252 -8.66 -6.27 8.42
C LEU A 252 -9.80 -5.59 7.67
N HIS A 253 -11.03 -5.84 8.12
CA HIS A 253 -12.23 -5.18 7.63
C HIS A 253 -13.19 -4.84 8.79
N ALA A 254 -14.08 -3.89 8.56
CA ALA A 254 -14.96 -3.34 9.59
C ALA A 254 -16.07 -4.31 10.05
N ALA A 255 -16.29 -5.41 9.34
CA ALA A 255 -17.26 -6.42 9.72
C ALA A 255 -16.74 -7.46 10.74
N LEU A 256 -15.44 -7.40 11.10
CA LEU A 256 -14.90 -8.26 12.16
C LEU A 256 -15.59 -7.95 13.49
N THR A 257 -16.18 -8.98 14.08
CA THR A 257 -16.79 -8.93 15.42
C THR A 257 -15.71 -8.99 16.51
N ASP A 258 -16.08 -8.82 17.76
CA ASP A 258 -15.16 -8.99 18.87
C ASP A 258 -14.73 -10.46 19.03
N ASP A 259 -15.66 -11.40 18.77
CA ASP A 259 -15.38 -12.83 18.77
C ASP A 259 -14.37 -13.20 17.68
N ASP A 260 -14.47 -12.62 16.47
CA ASP A 260 -13.48 -12.83 15.40
C ASP A 260 -12.10 -12.33 15.83
N VAL A 261 -12.03 -11.16 16.48
CA VAL A 261 -10.76 -10.61 16.99
C VAL A 261 -10.15 -11.53 18.04
N ASP A 262 -10.97 -12.08 18.96
CA ASP A 262 -10.52 -13.03 19.99
C ASP A 262 -10.09 -14.36 19.38
N GLN A 263 -10.77 -14.82 18.33
CA GLN A 263 -10.36 -16.00 17.56
C GLN A 263 -9.00 -15.79 16.90
N ILE A 264 -8.77 -14.65 16.23
CA ILE A 264 -7.48 -14.30 15.61
C ILE A 264 -6.37 -14.28 16.67
N LEU A 265 -6.61 -13.64 17.82
CA LEU A 265 -5.62 -13.59 18.90
C LEU A 265 -5.35 -14.98 19.49
N THR A 266 -6.36 -15.85 19.58
CA THR A 266 -6.20 -17.22 20.05
C THR A 266 -5.39 -18.06 19.07
N ALA A 267 -5.66 -17.97 17.78
CA ALA A 267 -4.89 -18.63 16.73
C ALA A 267 -3.41 -18.18 16.76
N CYS A 268 -3.16 -16.88 16.88
CA CYS A 268 -1.81 -16.35 17.01
C CYS A 268 -1.11 -16.80 18.29
N ARG A 269 -1.85 -17.02 19.40
CA ARG A 269 -1.29 -17.61 20.63
C ARG A 269 -0.81 -19.03 20.37
N THR A 270 -1.61 -19.85 19.69
CA THR A 270 -1.19 -21.21 19.28
C THR A 270 0.07 -21.17 18.41
N VAL A 271 0.15 -20.26 17.44
CA VAL A 271 1.38 -20.07 16.63
C VAL A 271 2.57 -19.74 17.52
N ARG A 272 2.43 -18.80 18.47
CA ARG A 272 3.50 -18.42 19.39
C ARG A 272 3.96 -19.63 20.23
N ASP A 273 3.03 -20.39 20.76
CA ASP A 273 3.32 -21.49 21.69
C ASP A 273 3.95 -22.69 20.97
N THR A 274 3.62 -22.88 19.68
CA THR A 274 4.11 -23.99 18.85
C THR A 274 5.43 -23.65 18.12
N LEU A 275 5.51 -22.47 17.53
CA LEU A 275 6.62 -22.06 16.65
C LEU A 275 7.43 -20.87 17.16
N GLY A 276 7.00 -20.25 18.27
CA GLY A 276 7.53 -18.98 18.75
C GLY A 276 6.94 -17.77 18.02
N ALA A 277 6.89 -16.61 18.69
CA ALA A 277 6.35 -15.38 18.12
C ALA A 277 7.24 -14.75 17.02
N ARG A 278 8.51 -15.10 17.00
CA ARG A 278 9.51 -14.56 16.06
C ARG A 278 10.32 -15.69 15.43
N PRO A 279 10.83 -15.49 14.20
CA PRO A 279 11.84 -16.39 13.64
C PRO A 279 13.04 -16.50 14.57
N PRO A 280 13.75 -17.66 14.57
CA PRO A 280 14.98 -17.83 15.33
C PRO A 280 16.00 -16.71 15.08
N ALA A 281 16.78 -16.36 16.12
CA ALA A 281 17.66 -15.18 16.09
C ALA A 281 18.72 -15.24 14.97
N HIS A 282 19.20 -16.43 14.61
CA HIS A 282 20.18 -16.63 13.54
C HIS A 282 19.60 -16.35 12.13
N LEU A 283 18.29 -16.36 11.98
CA LEU A 283 17.58 -16.05 10.73
C LEU A 283 17.17 -14.56 10.62
N ARG A 284 17.48 -13.74 11.64
CA ARG A 284 17.12 -12.30 11.69
C ARG A 284 18.19 -11.38 11.07
N ARG A 285 19.33 -11.94 10.65
CA ARG A 285 20.45 -11.17 10.07
C ARG A 285 20.50 -11.40 8.57
N ALA A 286 19.79 -10.57 7.82
CA ALA A 286 20.10 -10.17 6.47
C ALA A 286 19.29 -8.91 6.18
N SER A 287 19.80 -7.77 6.59
CA SER A 287 19.40 -6.45 6.13
C SER A 287 20.33 -6.01 5.04
#